data_1daae9ad57083f1c1f6fe3d9366bd1c4
#
_entry.id   1daae9ad57083f1c1f6fe3d9366bd1c4
#
_cell.length_a   1.000
_cell.length_b   1.000
_cell.length_c   1.000
_cell.angle_alpha   90.00
_cell.angle_beta   90.00
_cell.angle_gamma   90.00
#
_symmetry.space_group_name_H-M   'P 1'
#
loop_
_entity.id
_entity.type
_entity.pdbx_description
1 polymer ?
#
loop_
_entity_poly.entity_id
_entity_poly.type
_entity_poly.pdbx_seq_one_letter_code
_entity_poly.pdbx_strand_id
1 'polypeptide(L)'
;MCNTSRISAYRLSHLGADFTVAHAESKRIEQEAFDSASSKVCLNVLKSRSIHGRGTNSPIQDDYKSRIDAAVDKLSPKQQFSVSREDALKEAFADYDSAPGVEIGKYKKAVFVNESPYSTIYKAKDQGGNYVALKTCYISVKPTPPHDSVREALIMERALKAKRDCQVVELVSAFYETGSLFVMEFPYLPVNLDQAFASGIVTATQVKSHLKDLFSALEHIHSLGIIHRDVKPSNILLACADGPAYLADFGIAWDPENTTEKKTEKVTDVGTTCYRPPEILFGNKSYDTSLDLWAAGCVVAEAVDKRHKQLFDAGPLGSELALIHSMFTTLGTPNTESWPVCHFSHFSDMLLYSSANM
;
A
#
# COMPACT_ATOMS: atom_id res chain seq x y z
N MET A 1 -11.21 2.61 24.91
CA MET A 1 -11.17 1.24 25.46
C MET A 1 -12.04 0.35 24.64
N CYS A 2 -11.53 -0.73 24.14
CA CYS A 2 -12.35 -1.92 23.99
C CYS A 2 -12.72 -2.52 22.64
N ASN A 3 -12.04 -2.29 21.55
CA ASN A 3 -12.29 -3.23 20.46
C ASN A 3 -11.03 -4.00 19.98
N THR A 4 -9.86 -3.43 20.03
CA THR A 4 -8.62 -4.11 19.61
C THR A 4 -8.17 -5.20 20.58
N SER A 5 -8.21 -4.96 21.89
CA SER A 5 -7.88 -5.97 22.91
C SER A 5 -8.90 -7.14 22.93
N ARG A 6 -10.18 -6.88 22.64
CA ARG A 6 -11.21 -7.93 22.53
C ARG A 6 -11.03 -8.80 21.29
N ILE A 7 -10.61 -8.22 20.16
CA ILE A 7 -10.38 -8.98 18.92
C ILE A 7 -9.12 -9.84 19.04
N SER A 8 -8.04 -9.33 19.62
CA SER A 8 -6.83 -10.12 19.91
C SER A 8 -7.08 -11.22 20.92
N ALA A 9 -7.80 -10.92 22.01
CA ALA A 9 -8.18 -11.89 23.01
C ALA A 9 -9.15 -12.96 22.46
N TYR A 10 -10.10 -12.58 21.60
CA TYR A 10 -11.01 -13.49 20.93
C TYR A 10 -10.27 -14.46 19.99
N ARG A 11 -9.29 -13.98 19.23
CA ARG A 11 -8.46 -14.83 18.36
C ARG A 11 -7.55 -15.77 19.15
N LEU A 12 -6.95 -15.32 20.26
CA LEU A 12 -6.11 -16.14 21.13
C LEU A 12 -6.90 -17.16 21.92
N SER A 13 -8.14 -16.86 22.34
CA SER A 13 -9.01 -17.84 23.01
C SER A 13 -9.43 -19.01 22.11
N HIS A 14 -9.51 -18.79 20.79
CA HIS A 14 -9.77 -19.87 19.81
C HIS A 14 -8.55 -20.79 19.57
N LEU A 15 -7.36 -20.38 20.02
CA LEU A 15 -6.13 -21.18 19.99
C LEU A 15 -5.88 -21.95 21.29
N GLY A 16 -6.85 -21.97 22.23
CA GLY A 16 -6.74 -22.69 23.50
C GLY A 16 -5.89 -22.02 24.57
N ALA A 17 -5.53 -20.74 24.38
CA ALA A 17 -4.82 -19.97 25.39
C ALA A 17 -5.80 -19.33 26.40
N ASP A 18 -5.44 -19.35 27.69
CA ASP A 18 -6.22 -18.68 28.73
C ASP A 18 -6.28 -17.15 28.47
N PHE A 19 -7.47 -16.58 28.61
CA PHE A 19 -7.72 -15.15 28.37
C PHE A 19 -6.83 -14.25 29.25
N THR A 20 -6.54 -14.67 30.47
CA THR A 20 -5.65 -13.96 31.40
C THR A 20 -4.20 -13.94 30.92
N VAL A 21 -3.73 -15.04 30.34
CA VAL A 21 -2.38 -15.16 29.77
C VAL A 21 -2.26 -14.31 28.50
N ALA A 22 -3.27 -14.37 27.62
CA ALA A 22 -3.30 -13.56 26.40
C ALA A 22 -3.32 -12.05 26.70
N HIS A 23 -4.05 -11.64 27.73
CA HIS A 23 -4.11 -10.24 28.16
C HIS A 23 -2.81 -9.78 28.83
N ALA A 24 -2.19 -10.64 29.65
CA ALA A 24 -0.89 -10.36 30.26
C ALA A 24 0.22 -10.26 29.21
N GLU A 25 0.21 -11.14 28.20
CA GLU A 25 1.18 -11.10 27.10
C GLU A 25 1.01 -9.87 26.22
N SER A 26 -0.22 -9.46 25.90
CA SER A 26 -0.50 -8.20 25.22
C SER A 26 0.04 -6.99 25.97
N LYS A 27 -0.16 -6.96 27.32
CA LYS A 27 0.41 -5.89 28.15
C LYS A 27 1.94 -5.93 28.21
N ARG A 28 2.53 -7.13 28.25
CA ARG A 28 3.99 -7.29 28.25
C ARG A 28 4.60 -6.76 26.92
N ILE A 29 3.99 -7.07 25.79
CA ILE A 29 4.42 -6.59 24.47
C ILE A 29 4.24 -5.07 24.39
N GLU A 30 3.15 -4.52 24.91
CA GLU A 30 2.93 -3.06 25.02
C GLU A 30 4.02 -2.41 25.86
N GLN A 31 4.39 -3.00 26.99
CA GLN A 31 5.44 -2.50 27.89
C GLN A 31 6.83 -2.62 27.24
N GLU A 32 7.17 -3.73 26.61
CA GLU A 32 8.44 -3.92 25.89
C GLU A 32 8.60 -2.97 24.72
N ALA A 33 7.50 -2.70 23.96
CA ALA A 33 7.48 -1.69 22.91
C ALA A 33 7.77 -0.30 23.46
N PHE A 34 7.31 -0.03 24.66
CA PHE A 34 7.50 1.24 25.36
C PHE A 34 8.91 1.39 25.95
N ASP A 35 9.47 0.33 26.57
CA ASP A 35 10.75 0.36 27.29
C ASP A 35 11.99 0.32 26.35
N SER A 36 11.82 -0.13 25.11
CA SER A 36 12.93 -0.29 24.14
C SER A 36 13.39 1.01 23.48
N ALA A 37 12.90 2.17 23.90
CA ALA A 37 13.11 3.45 23.28
C ALA A 37 14.39 4.17 23.70
N SER A 38 15.42 4.04 22.92
CA SER A 38 16.46 5.08 22.90
C SER A 38 17.27 5.05 21.60
N SER A 39 17.03 5.91 20.66
CA SER A 39 18.03 6.65 19.86
C SER A 39 17.47 7.54 18.74
N LYS A 40 18.28 8.50 18.38
CA LYS A 40 18.05 9.77 17.66
C LYS A 40 17.75 9.71 16.16
N VAL A 41 17.49 8.58 15.55
CA VAL A 41 17.46 8.43 14.06
C VAL A 41 16.10 8.77 13.43
N CYS A 42 15.01 8.70 14.19
CA CYS A 42 13.65 8.89 13.65
C CYS A 42 13.22 10.35 13.44
N LEU A 43 13.99 11.31 13.96
CA LEU A 43 13.59 12.73 14.01
C LEU A 43 13.33 13.37 12.64
N ASN A 44 13.93 12.85 11.59
CA ASN A 44 13.95 13.53 10.29
C ASN A 44 12.76 13.20 9.38
N VAL A 45 12.22 11.99 9.45
CA VAL A 45 11.01 11.62 8.69
C VAL A 45 9.74 12.20 9.32
N LEU A 46 9.71 12.32 10.65
CA LEU A 46 8.55 12.83 11.39
C LEU A 46 8.55 14.36 11.56
N LYS A 47 9.71 15.03 11.54
CA LYS A 47 9.80 16.51 11.62
C LYS A 47 9.22 17.25 10.42
N SER A 48 9.04 16.59 9.27
CA SER A 48 8.43 17.21 8.09
C SER A 48 6.92 17.50 8.24
N ARG A 49 6.28 17.06 9.33
CA ARG A 49 4.83 17.19 9.53
C ARG A 49 4.36 18.45 10.25
N SER A 50 5.26 19.34 10.67
CA SER A 50 4.93 20.44 11.58
C SER A 50 4.52 21.76 10.91
N ILE A 51 4.16 21.81 9.62
CA ILE A 51 3.75 23.06 8.99
C ILE A 51 2.37 22.92 8.36
N HIS A 52 1.36 23.40 9.06
CA HIS A 52 0.04 23.70 8.51
C HIS A 52 0.11 25.06 7.80
N GLY A 53 -0.10 25.07 6.50
CA GLY A 53 -0.21 26.34 5.75
C GLY A 53 -0.54 26.14 4.29
N ARG A 54 -1.80 26.35 3.97
CA ARG A 54 -2.40 26.84 2.71
C ARG A 54 -1.57 26.73 1.42
N GLY A 55 -2.06 25.94 0.48
CA GLY A 55 -2.00 26.04 -0.97
C GLY A 55 -0.69 26.53 -1.60
N THR A 56 -0.10 25.68 -2.36
CA THR A 56 1.00 25.66 -3.33
C THR A 56 2.01 24.59 -2.95
N ASN A 57 2.63 23.94 -3.94
CA ASN A 57 3.60 22.84 -3.80
C ASN A 57 4.42 22.96 -2.51
N SER A 58 4.19 22.03 -1.59
CA SER A 58 4.77 22.11 -0.26
C SER A 58 6.26 21.81 -0.34
N PRO A 59 7.14 22.67 0.22
CA PRO A 59 8.59 22.42 0.34
C PRO A 59 8.94 21.08 1.00
N ILE A 60 8.00 20.51 1.75
CA ILE A 60 8.09 19.22 2.42
C ILE A 60 8.11 18.05 1.43
N GLN A 61 7.34 18.15 0.34
CA GLN A 61 7.26 17.11 -0.70
C GLN A 61 8.56 17.04 -1.50
N ASP A 62 9.13 18.19 -1.80
CA ASP A 62 10.44 18.30 -2.50
C ASP A 62 11.60 17.81 -1.60
N ASP A 63 11.57 18.09 -0.30
CA ASP A 63 12.59 17.61 0.65
C ASP A 63 12.49 16.08 0.82
N TYR A 64 11.30 15.53 0.93
CA TYR A 64 11.08 14.09 1.06
C TYR A 64 11.53 13.34 -0.20
N LYS A 65 11.12 13.82 -1.39
CA LYS A 65 11.55 13.28 -2.68
C LYS A 65 13.07 13.34 -2.84
N SER A 66 13.68 14.47 -2.52
CA SER A 66 15.15 14.66 -2.56
C SER A 66 15.89 13.67 -1.64
N ARG A 67 15.35 13.39 -0.46
CA ARG A 67 15.95 12.45 0.50
C ARG A 67 15.80 10.99 0.07
N ILE A 68 14.69 10.65 -0.58
CA ILE A 68 14.50 9.33 -1.19
C ILE A 68 15.43 9.17 -2.39
N ASP A 69 15.54 10.17 -3.26
CA ASP A 69 16.48 10.17 -4.38
C ASP A 69 17.92 9.96 -3.87
N ALA A 70 18.31 10.63 -2.78
CA ALA A 70 19.62 10.45 -2.14
C ALA A 70 19.82 9.07 -1.50
N ALA A 71 18.76 8.43 -1.00
CA ALA A 71 18.82 7.08 -0.46
C ALA A 71 18.95 6.05 -1.59
N VAL A 72 18.20 6.23 -2.68
CA VAL A 72 18.23 5.37 -3.88
C VAL A 72 19.57 5.54 -4.64
N ASP A 73 20.18 6.72 -4.64
CA ASP A 73 21.51 6.95 -5.24
C ASP A 73 22.65 6.17 -4.54
N LYS A 74 22.45 5.75 -3.29
CA LYS A 74 23.39 4.90 -2.53
C LYS A 74 23.29 3.42 -2.89
N LEU A 75 22.35 3.02 -3.74
CA LEU A 75 22.27 1.64 -4.23
C LEU A 75 23.48 1.32 -5.11
N SER A 76 24.33 0.43 -4.62
CA SER A 76 25.44 -0.10 -5.42
C SER A 76 24.91 -1.01 -6.53
N PRO A 77 25.45 -0.96 -7.76
CA PRO A 77 25.06 -1.87 -8.81
C PRO A 77 25.35 -3.32 -8.37
N LYS A 78 24.30 -4.14 -8.32
CA LYS A 78 24.42 -5.59 -8.03
C LYS A 78 24.84 -6.35 -9.28
N GLN A 79 25.52 -7.48 -9.08
CA GLN A 79 25.88 -8.41 -10.13
C GLN A 79 24.65 -8.82 -10.96
N GLN A 80 24.80 -8.72 -12.27
CA GLN A 80 23.79 -9.12 -13.24
C GLN A 80 23.52 -10.62 -13.16
N PHE A 81 22.33 -11.01 -12.72
CA PHE A 81 21.73 -12.27 -13.11
C PHE A 81 20.90 -11.98 -14.37
N SER A 82 21.39 -12.45 -15.51
CA SER A 82 20.74 -12.24 -16.80
C SER A 82 19.65 -13.28 -17.04
N VAL A 83 18.45 -13.04 -16.53
CA VAL A 83 17.27 -13.58 -17.20
C VAL A 83 16.90 -12.58 -18.29
N SER A 84 16.86 -13.03 -19.55
CA SER A 84 16.60 -12.12 -20.65
C SER A 84 15.16 -11.61 -20.57
N ARG A 85 14.95 -10.35 -20.97
CA ARG A 85 13.62 -9.72 -21.10
C ARG A 85 12.61 -10.62 -21.83
N GLU A 86 13.07 -11.31 -22.87
CA GLU A 86 12.26 -12.21 -23.68
C GLU A 86 11.82 -13.46 -22.91
N ASP A 87 12.64 -13.98 -22.00
CA ASP A 87 12.35 -15.22 -21.29
C ASP A 87 11.32 -14.98 -20.16
N ALA A 88 11.43 -13.88 -19.42
CA ALA A 88 10.43 -13.50 -18.41
C ALA A 88 9.05 -13.19 -19.05
N LEU A 89 9.04 -12.56 -20.23
CA LEU A 89 7.83 -12.33 -21.00
C LEU A 89 7.27 -13.63 -21.59
N LYS A 90 8.11 -14.53 -22.10
CA LYS A 90 7.69 -15.83 -22.62
C LYS A 90 7.04 -16.69 -21.53
N GLU A 91 7.61 -16.73 -20.33
CA GLU A 91 7.05 -17.47 -19.21
C GLU A 91 5.70 -16.90 -18.75
N ALA A 92 5.57 -15.56 -18.69
CA ALA A 92 4.30 -14.88 -18.36
C ALA A 92 3.21 -15.10 -19.42
N PHE A 93 3.57 -15.46 -20.66
CA PHE A 93 2.62 -15.62 -21.79
C PHE A 93 2.46 -17.06 -22.28
N ALA A 94 3.33 -17.99 -21.89
CA ALA A 94 3.39 -19.36 -22.42
C ALA A 94 2.11 -20.18 -22.19
N ASP A 95 1.40 -19.96 -21.10
CA ASP A 95 0.27 -20.80 -20.69
C ASP A 95 -1.11 -20.30 -21.15
N TYR A 96 -1.22 -19.12 -21.77
CA TYR A 96 -2.53 -18.57 -22.11
C TYR A 96 -3.30 -19.47 -23.10
N ASP A 97 -2.65 -19.99 -24.12
CA ASP A 97 -3.36 -20.72 -25.19
C ASP A 97 -3.78 -22.14 -24.74
N SER A 98 -3.05 -22.74 -23.79
CA SER A 98 -3.34 -24.08 -23.23
C SER A 98 -4.26 -24.03 -22.00
N ALA A 99 -4.27 -22.92 -21.25
CA ALA A 99 -5.05 -22.79 -20.03
C ALA A 99 -6.56 -22.78 -20.29
N PRO A 100 -7.38 -23.35 -19.39
CA PRO A 100 -8.82 -23.21 -19.44
C PRO A 100 -9.21 -21.74 -19.22
N GLY A 101 -10.22 -21.25 -19.92
CA GLY A 101 -10.70 -19.89 -19.79
C GLY A 101 -12.22 -19.85 -19.68
N VAL A 102 -12.73 -18.73 -19.18
CA VAL A 102 -14.15 -18.42 -19.10
C VAL A 102 -14.50 -17.28 -20.06
N GLU A 103 -15.77 -17.17 -20.43
CA GLU A 103 -16.26 -16.04 -21.22
C GLU A 103 -16.63 -14.89 -20.27
N ILE A 104 -16.15 -13.66 -20.57
CA ILE A 104 -16.48 -12.44 -19.82
C ILE A 104 -16.77 -11.32 -20.82
N GLY A 105 -18.03 -10.94 -20.95
CA GLY A 105 -18.49 -9.92 -21.89
C GLY A 105 -18.04 -10.21 -23.32
N LYS A 106 -17.31 -9.29 -23.92
CA LYS A 106 -16.77 -9.43 -25.28
C LYS A 106 -15.59 -10.42 -25.40
N TYR A 107 -15.04 -10.88 -24.27
CA TYR A 107 -13.86 -11.75 -24.21
C TYR A 107 -14.25 -13.22 -24.17
N LYS A 108 -14.01 -13.92 -25.28
CA LYS A 108 -14.36 -15.34 -25.45
C LYS A 108 -13.49 -16.28 -24.61
N LYS A 109 -12.31 -15.82 -24.19
CA LYS A 109 -11.39 -16.55 -23.34
C LYS A 109 -10.72 -15.58 -22.37
N ALA A 110 -11.03 -15.74 -21.10
CA ALA A 110 -10.38 -15.06 -19.99
C ALA A 110 -9.78 -16.11 -19.05
N VAL A 111 -8.47 -16.10 -18.89
CA VAL A 111 -7.71 -17.07 -18.08
C VAL A 111 -7.48 -16.47 -16.69
N PHE A 112 -7.76 -17.24 -15.66
CA PHE A 112 -7.56 -16.83 -14.27
C PHE A 112 -6.09 -16.46 -14.00
N VAL A 113 -5.88 -15.36 -13.29
CA VAL A 113 -4.55 -14.89 -12.86
C VAL A 113 -4.43 -14.89 -11.35
N ASN A 114 -5.36 -14.21 -10.67
CA ASN A 114 -5.30 -14.03 -9.23
C ASN A 114 -6.68 -13.70 -8.65
N GLU A 115 -6.86 -13.91 -7.36
CA GLU A 115 -8.09 -13.60 -6.64
C GLU A 115 -7.78 -12.89 -5.31
N SER A 116 -8.65 -11.96 -4.95
CA SER A 116 -8.70 -11.30 -3.66
C SER A 116 -10.10 -11.45 -3.06
N PRO A 117 -10.33 -11.11 -1.79
CA PRO A 117 -11.68 -11.16 -1.20
C PRO A 117 -12.73 -10.30 -1.92
N TYR A 118 -12.30 -9.35 -2.75
CA TYR A 118 -13.17 -8.35 -3.37
C TYR A 118 -13.16 -8.38 -4.89
N SER A 119 -12.20 -9.06 -5.52
CA SER A 119 -12.06 -9.09 -6.98
C SER A 119 -11.29 -10.31 -7.46
N THR A 120 -11.57 -10.71 -8.71
CA THR A 120 -10.81 -11.71 -9.44
C THR A 120 -10.20 -11.09 -10.67
N ILE A 121 -8.93 -11.36 -10.94
CA ILE A 121 -8.19 -10.88 -12.11
C ILE A 121 -8.08 -12.01 -13.14
N TYR A 122 -8.46 -11.68 -14.36
CA TYR A 122 -8.31 -12.55 -15.52
C TYR A 122 -7.42 -11.88 -16.57
N LYS A 123 -6.71 -12.70 -17.34
CA LYS A 123 -5.96 -12.31 -18.53
C LYS A 123 -6.75 -12.71 -19.76
N ALA A 124 -6.95 -11.77 -20.68
CA ALA A 124 -7.67 -11.99 -21.93
C ALA A 124 -6.92 -11.36 -23.11
N LYS A 125 -7.38 -11.62 -24.33
CA LYS A 125 -6.92 -10.90 -25.54
C LYS A 125 -8.04 -10.00 -26.06
N ASP A 126 -7.71 -8.76 -26.38
CA ASP A 126 -8.61 -7.84 -27.05
C ASP A 126 -8.80 -8.22 -28.54
N GLN A 127 -9.61 -7.46 -29.27
CA GLN A 127 -9.85 -7.67 -30.70
C GLN A 127 -8.60 -7.47 -31.56
N GLY A 128 -7.62 -6.70 -31.08
CA GLY A 128 -6.33 -6.48 -31.72
C GLY A 128 -5.28 -7.56 -31.37
N GLY A 129 -5.63 -8.53 -30.50
CA GLY A 129 -4.73 -9.58 -30.05
C GLY A 129 -3.81 -9.14 -28.91
N ASN A 130 -3.96 -7.93 -28.36
CA ASN A 130 -3.19 -7.46 -27.21
C ASN A 130 -3.71 -8.10 -25.92
N TYR A 131 -2.81 -8.37 -25.00
CA TYR A 131 -3.20 -8.87 -23.69
C TYR A 131 -3.77 -7.75 -22.82
N VAL A 132 -4.91 -8.05 -22.19
CA VAL A 132 -5.60 -7.17 -21.22
C VAL A 132 -5.81 -7.91 -19.90
N ALA A 133 -5.87 -7.16 -18.82
CA ALA A 133 -6.30 -7.64 -17.51
C ALA A 133 -7.75 -7.23 -17.28
N LEU A 134 -8.58 -8.18 -16.89
CA LEU A 134 -9.97 -7.95 -16.51
C LEU A 134 -10.09 -8.12 -15.01
N LYS A 135 -10.31 -7.03 -14.28
CA LYS A 135 -10.65 -7.05 -12.87
C LYS A 135 -12.16 -7.15 -12.71
N THR A 136 -12.64 -8.27 -12.22
CA THR A 136 -14.06 -8.53 -12.05
C THR A 136 -14.43 -8.43 -10.57
N CYS A 137 -15.51 -7.72 -10.28
CA CYS A 137 -16.00 -7.49 -8.93
C CYS A 137 -17.51 -7.71 -8.87
N TYR A 138 -18.00 -8.39 -7.85
CA TYR A 138 -19.44 -8.45 -7.59
C TYR A 138 -19.89 -7.19 -6.86
N ILE A 139 -20.86 -6.47 -7.45
CA ILE A 139 -21.39 -5.26 -6.84
C ILE A 139 -22.42 -5.64 -5.78
N SER A 140 -22.17 -5.22 -4.55
CA SER A 140 -23.15 -5.24 -3.47
C SER A 140 -24.17 -4.11 -3.65
N VAL A 141 -25.43 -4.40 -3.34
CA VAL A 141 -26.50 -3.39 -3.31
C VAL A 141 -26.21 -2.27 -2.31
N LYS A 142 -25.36 -2.55 -1.31
CA LYS A 142 -24.87 -1.56 -0.35
C LYS A 142 -23.34 -1.71 -0.24
N PRO A 143 -22.57 -0.99 -1.06
CA PRO A 143 -21.12 -1.00 -0.93
C PRO A 143 -20.73 -0.48 0.46
N THR A 144 -19.86 -1.23 1.12
CA THR A 144 -19.35 -0.86 2.44
C THR A 144 -17.96 -0.24 2.28
N PRO A 145 -17.75 1.02 2.65
CA PRO A 145 -16.42 1.60 2.62
C PRO A 145 -15.43 0.73 3.42
N PRO A 146 -14.16 0.63 3.00
CA PRO A 146 -13.54 1.41 1.91
C PRO A 146 -13.67 0.78 0.51
N HIS A 147 -14.21 -0.42 0.35
CA HIS A 147 -14.24 -1.14 -0.92
C HIS A 147 -15.46 -0.79 -1.76
N ASP A 148 -15.22 -0.25 -2.97
CA ASP A 148 -16.24 0.09 -3.95
C ASP A 148 -15.63 0.15 -5.36
N SER A 149 -15.93 -0.87 -6.17
CA SER A 149 -15.35 -1.01 -7.52
C SER A 149 -15.83 0.05 -8.51
N VAL A 150 -17.05 0.56 -8.35
CA VAL A 150 -17.55 1.65 -9.22
C VAL A 150 -16.82 2.93 -8.88
N ARG A 151 -16.63 3.21 -7.59
CA ARG A 151 -15.82 4.34 -7.13
C ARG A 151 -14.37 4.22 -7.58
N GLU A 152 -13.77 3.03 -7.54
CA GLU A 152 -12.44 2.77 -8.09
C GLU A 152 -12.33 3.26 -9.54
N ALA A 153 -13.27 2.85 -10.40
CA ALA A 153 -13.30 3.26 -11.80
C ALA A 153 -13.43 4.78 -11.96
N LEU A 154 -14.29 5.45 -11.16
CA LEU A 154 -14.47 6.90 -11.20
C LEU A 154 -13.23 7.66 -10.77
N ILE A 155 -12.53 7.19 -9.73
CA ILE A 155 -11.27 7.78 -9.26
C ILE A 155 -10.20 7.69 -10.35
N MET A 156 -10.06 6.51 -10.96
CA MET A 156 -9.09 6.28 -12.04
C MET A 156 -9.41 7.13 -13.27
N GLU A 157 -10.67 7.20 -13.67
CA GLU A 157 -11.11 8.07 -14.78
C GLU A 157 -10.74 9.53 -14.50
N ARG A 158 -10.97 10.02 -13.29
CA ARG A 158 -10.61 11.38 -12.87
C ARG A 158 -9.10 11.63 -12.95
N ALA A 159 -8.29 10.70 -12.42
CA ALA A 159 -6.84 10.81 -12.46
C ALA A 159 -6.30 10.84 -13.91
N LEU A 160 -6.80 9.95 -14.77
CA LEU A 160 -6.38 9.85 -16.17
C LEU A 160 -6.89 11.00 -17.06
N LYS A 161 -8.06 11.58 -16.75
CA LYS A 161 -8.55 12.80 -17.44
C LYS A 161 -7.68 14.01 -17.13
N ALA A 162 -7.19 14.14 -15.90
CA ALA A 162 -6.35 15.26 -15.50
C ALA A 162 -4.97 15.21 -16.16
N LYS A 163 -4.39 14.00 -16.31
CA LYS A 163 -3.09 13.79 -16.99
C LYS A 163 -2.97 12.34 -17.44
N ARG A 164 -2.81 12.09 -18.73
CA ARG A 164 -2.71 10.72 -19.26
C ARG A 164 -1.39 10.02 -18.91
N ASP A 165 -0.27 10.70 -19.02
CA ASP A 165 1.07 10.15 -18.70
C ASP A 165 1.44 10.40 -17.24
N CYS A 166 0.66 9.84 -16.32
CA CYS A 166 0.78 10.10 -14.89
C CYS A 166 1.32 8.91 -14.07
N GLN A 167 1.83 7.86 -14.71
CA GLN A 167 2.28 6.62 -14.08
C GLN A 167 1.21 5.93 -13.21
N VAL A 168 -0.07 6.19 -13.47
CA VAL A 168 -1.21 5.42 -12.98
C VAL A 168 -1.59 4.43 -14.07
N VAL A 169 -1.93 3.18 -13.70
CA VAL A 169 -2.36 2.18 -14.68
C VAL A 169 -3.59 2.70 -15.45
N GLU A 170 -3.60 2.52 -16.77
CA GLU A 170 -4.68 3.02 -17.62
C GLU A 170 -5.95 2.19 -17.42
N LEU A 171 -7.06 2.82 -17.09
CA LEU A 171 -8.39 2.20 -17.18
C LEU A 171 -8.87 2.32 -18.64
N VAL A 172 -8.83 1.21 -19.38
CA VAL A 172 -9.24 1.15 -20.81
C VAL A 172 -10.75 1.26 -20.93
N SER A 173 -11.48 0.46 -20.16
CA SER A 173 -12.95 0.48 -20.11
C SER A 173 -13.48 -0.11 -18.80
N ALA A 174 -14.73 0.22 -18.48
CA ALA A 174 -15.45 -0.42 -17.40
C ALA A 174 -16.90 -0.68 -17.85
N PHE A 175 -17.44 -1.85 -17.52
CA PHE A 175 -18.78 -2.26 -17.96
C PHE A 175 -19.42 -3.25 -16.97
N TYR A 176 -20.75 -3.35 -17.08
CA TYR A 176 -21.51 -4.37 -16.36
C TYR A 176 -21.70 -5.60 -17.24
N GLU A 177 -21.43 -6.76 -16.68
CA GLU A 177 -21.80 -8.05 -17.23
C GLU A 177 -23.12 -8.54 -16.61
N THR A 178 -23.65 -9.64 -17.09
CA THR A 178 -24.92 -10.21 -16.60
C THR A 178 -24.92 -10.42 -15.08
N GLY A 179 -26.01 -10.04 -14.43
CA GLY A 179 -26.13 -10.07 -12.97
C GLY A 179 -25.56 -8.82 -12.31
N SER A 180 -24.70 -9.00 -11.34
CA SER A 180 -24.07 -7.91 -10.57
C SER A 180 -22.56 -7.86 -10.78
N LEU A 181 -22.05 -8.39 -11.88
CA LEU A 181 -20.64 -8.45 -12.18
C LEU A 181 -20.21 -7.15 -12.86
N PHE A 182 -19.32 -6.41 -12.21
CA PHE A 182 -18.66 -5.23 -12.76
C PHE A 182 -17.26 -5.60 -13.21
N VAL A 183 -16.89 -5.19 -14.40
CA VAL A 183 -15.63 -5.53 -15.05
C VAL A 183 -14.89 -4.25 -15.38
N MET A 184 -13.63 -4.15 -14.95
CA MET A 184 -12.70 -3.11 -15.35
C MET A 184 -11.59 -3.73 -16.22
N GLU A 185 -11.32 -3.11 -17.36
CA GLU A 185 -10.33 -3.52 -18.35
C GLU A 185 -9.08 -2.64 -18.23
N PHE A 186 -7.91 -3.29 -18.13
CA PHE A 186 -6.61 -2.65 -18.04
C PHE A 186 -5.64 -3.26 -19.06
N PRO A 187 -4.55 -2.58 -19.45
CA PRO A 187 -3.42 -3.24 -20.07
C PRO A 187 -2.90 -4.36 -19.17
N TYR A 188 -2.54 -5.49 -19.75
CA TYR A 188 -1.96 -6.58 -18.96
C TYR A 188 -0.47 -6.28 -18.68
N LEU A 189 -0.16 -6.03 -17.42
CA LEU A 189 1.20 -5.82 -16.93
C LEU A 189 1.63 -7.07 -16.16
N PRO A 190 2.57 -7.89 -16.69
CA PRO A 190 2.78 -9.26 -16.24
C PRO A 190 3.50 -9.37 -14.90
N VAL A 191 4.18 -8.33 -14.44
CA VAL A 191 5.05 -8.35 -13.27
C VAL A 191 4.70 -7.18 -12.34
N ASN A 192 4.69 -7.41 -11.05
CA ASN A 192 4.68 -6.33 -10.06
C ASN A 192 6.07 -6.21 -9.39
N LEU A 193 6.29 -5.12 -8.67
CA LEU A 193 7.59 -4.83 -8.08
C LEU A 193 8.00 -5.86 -7.00
N ASP A 194 7.04 -6.46 -6.28
CA ASP A 194 7.28 -7.53 -5.31
C ASP A 194 7.84 -8.79 -5.99
N GLN A 195 7.21 -9.21 -7.09
CA GLN A 195 7.71 -10.31 -7.92
C GLN A 195 9.08 -10.01 -8.53
N ALA A 196 9.29 -8.75 -8.96
CA ALA A 196 10.56 -8.29 -9.49
C ALA A 196 11.68 -8.35 -8.45
N PHE A 197 11.39 -8.01 -7.20
CA PHE A 197 12.32 -8.15 -6.08
C PHE A 197 12.62 -9.63 -5.78
N ALA A 198 11.58 -10.46 -5.65
CA ALA A 198 11.73 -11.88 -5.33
C ALA A 198 12.54 -12.65 -6.39
N SER A 199 12.33 -12.33 -7.66
CA SER A 199 13.03 -12.98 -8.79
C SER A 199 14.40 -12.38 -9.10
N GLY A 200 14.73 -11.20 -8.56
CA GLY A 200 15.99 -10.51 -8.80
C GLY A 200 16.18 -10.04 -10.26
N ILE A 201 15.08 -9.90 -11.02
CA ILE A 201 15.11 -9.48 -12.43
C ILE A 201 15.40 -7.99 -12.63
N VAL A 202 15.35 -7.19 -11.56
CA VAL A 202 15.57 -5.75 -11.62
C VAL A 202 16.92 -5.36 -11.04
N THR A 203 17.63 -4.48 -11.73
CA THR A 203 18.86 -3.85 -11.25
C THR A 203 18.55 -2.66 -10.35
N ALA A 204 19.54 -2.20 -9.57
CA ALA A 204 19.41 -1.00 -8.74
C ALA A 204 19.01 0.25 -9.55
N THR A 205 19.53 0.39 -10.77
CA THR A 205 19.17 1.51 -11.66
C THR A 205 17.72 1.45 -12.12
N GLN A 206 17.22 0.25 -12.44
CA GLN A 206 15.82 0.04 -12.81
C GLN A 206 14.89 0.29 -11.62
N VAL A 207 15.23 -0.23 -10.44
CA VAL A 207 14.49 0.04 -9.20
C VAL A 207 14.40 1.54 -8.92
N LYS A 208 15.51 2.27 -9.09
CA LYS A 208 15.52 3.74 -8.95
C LYS A 208 14.54 4.41 -9.94
N SER A 209 14.49 3.95 -11.18
CA SER A 209 13.53 4.45 -12.18
C SER A 209 12.09 4.15 -11.76
N HIS A 210 11.79 2.92 -11.34
CA HIS A 210 10.45 2.53 -10.89
C HIS A 210 9.97 3.31 -9.66
N LEU A 211 10.89 3.62 -8.72
CA LEU A 211 10.57 4.47 -7.57
C LEU A 211 10.28 5.92 -8.00
N LYS A 212 10.98 6.46 -9.00
CA LYS A 212 10.65 7.78 -9.56
C LYS A 212 9.26 7.80 -10.19
N ASP A 213 8.90 6.74 -10.91
CA ASP A 213 7.58 6.60 -11.50
C ASP A 213 6.50 6.54 -10.41
N LEU A 214 6.73 5.77 -9.34
CA LEU A 214 5.84 5.73 -8.16
C LEU A 214 5.62 7.14 -7.58
N PHE A 215 6.71 7.90 -7.33
CA PHE A 215 6.58 9.25 -6.78
C PHE A 215 5.90 10.22 -7.74
N SER A 216 6.10 10.05 -9.06
CA SER A 216 5.37 10.83 -10.06
C SER A 216 3.86 10.51 -10.05
N ALA A 217 3.49 9.24 -9.90
CA ALA A 217 2.10 8.84 -9.74
C ALA A 217 1.47 9.44 -8.47
N LEU A 218 2.17 9.34 -7.33
CA LEU A 218 1.70 9.90 -6.06
C LEU A 218 1.57 11.43 -6.11
N GLU A 219 2.56 12.13 -6.66
CA GLU A 219 2.49 13.58 -6.84
C GLU A 219 1.24 13.97 -7.64
N HIS A 220 0.96 13.25 -8.71
CA HIS A 220 -0.21 13.50 -9.55
C HIS A 220 -1.53 13.28 -8.80
N ILE A 221 -1.76 12.10 -8.21
CA ILE A 221 -3.03 11.81 -7.51
C ILE A 221 -3.21 12.69 -6.27
N HIS A 222 -2.13 13.01 -5.55
CA HIS A 222 -2.16 13.91 -4.40
C HIS A 222 -2.49 15.35 -4.78
N SER A 223 -2.08 15.81 -5.97
CA SER A 223 -2.48 17.12 -6.50
C SER A 223 -3.99 17.24 -6.72
N LEU A 224 -4.67 16.11 -6.95
CA LEU A 224 -6.12 16.00 -7.06
C LEU A 224 -6.80 15.77 -5.69
N GLY A 225 -6.04 15.66 -4.61
CA GLY A 225 -6.54 15.35 -3.27
C GLY A 225 -6.88 13.87 -3.05
N ILE A 226 -6.55 12.99 -4.01
CA ILE A 226 -6.77 11.54 -3.90
C ILE A 226 -5.72 10.93 -2.99
N ILE A 227 -6.13 10.02 -2.09
CA ILE A 227 -5.26 9.21 -1.23
C ILE A 227 -5.41 7.77 -1.66
N HIS A 228 -4.32 7.11 -2.04
CA HIS A 228 -4.34 5.73 -2.55
C HIS A 228 -4.67 4.71 -1.47
N ARG A 229 -4.12 4.85 -0.27
CA ARG A 229 -4.31 4.04 0.93
C ARG A 229 -3.69 2.63 0.91
N ASP A 230 -3.21 2.12 -0.22
CA ASP A 230 -2.58 0.78 -0.30
C ASP A 230 -1.32 0.77 -1.18
N VAL A 231 -0.42 1.72 -0.97
CA VAL A 231 0.87 1.75 -1.65
C VAL A 231 1.75 0.63 -1.11
N LYS A 232 2.16 -0.29 -2.00
CA LYS A 232 3.03 -1.45 -1.69
C LYS A 232 3.64 -2.01 -2.98
N PRO A 233 4.71 -2.83 -2.93
CA PRO A 233 5.36 -3.35 -4.13
C PRO A 233 4.43 -4.14 -5.05
N SER A 234 3.47 -4.90 -4.52
CA SER A 234 2.51 -5.67 -5.32
C SER A 234 1.49 -4.82 -6.09
N ASN A 235 1.31 -3.54 -5.72
CA ASN A 235 0.45 -2.58 -6.42
C ASN A 235 1.25 -1.65 -7.37
N ILE A 236 2.53 -1.92 -7.59
CA ILE A 236 3.38 -1.23 -8.57
C ILE A 236 3.65 -2.21 -9.70
N LEU A 237 2.96 -1.99 -10.83
CA LEU A 237 2.96 -2.91 -11.97
C LEU A 237 3.98 -2.49 -13.02
N LEU A 238 4.62 -3.48 -13.64
CA LEU A 238 5.67 -3.32 -14.65
C LEU A 238 5.27 -4.05 -15.93
N ALA A 239 5.44 -3.40 -17.07
CA ALA A 239 5.33 -4.07 -18.36
C ALA A 239 6.53 -5.00 -18.61
N CYS A 240 7.71 -4.60 -18.13
CA CYS A 240 8.97 -5.35 -18.17
C CYS A 240 9.96 -4.72 -17.17
N ALA A 241 11.06 -5.41 -16.89
CA ALA A 241 12.04 -4.99 -15.89
C ALA A 241 12.67 -3.60 -16.16
N ASP A 242 12.82 -3.20 -17.40
CA ASP A 242 13.38 -1.93 -17.84
C ASP A 242 12.31 -0.91 -18.33
N GLY A 243 11.03 -1.29 -18.25
CA GLY A 243 9.90 -0.43 -18.62
C GLY A 243 9.48 0.50 -17.49
N PRO A 244 8.51 1.39 -17.76
CA PRO A 244 7.93 2.24 -16.74
C PRO A 244 7.13 1.43 -15.71
N ALA A 245 7.07 1.97 -14.49
CA ALA A 245 6.21 1.46 -13.42
C ALA A 245 4.91 2.25 -13.34
N TYR A 246 3.83 1.56 -13.00
CA TYR A 246 2.49 2.13 -12.89
C TYR A 246 1.87 1.78 -11.55
N LEU A 247 1.34 2.78 -10.85
CA LEU A 247 0.56 2.59 -9.63
C LEU A 247 -0.82 2.04 -9.99
N ALA A 248 -1.23 0.97 -9.34
CA ALA A 248 -2.48 0.23 -9.60
C ALA A 248 -3.26 -0.02 -8.31
N ASP A 249 -4.49 -0.51 -8.46
CA ASP A 249 -5.41 -0.92 -7.39
C ASP A 249 -5.89 0.24 -6.50
N PHE A 250 -6.83 1.01 -7.04
CA PHE A 250 -7.51 2.11 -6.33
C PHE A 250 -8.76 1.66 -5.56
N GLY A 251 -8.93 0.34 -5.33
CA GLY A 251 -10.13 -0.25 -4.73
C GLY A 251 -10.49 0.28 -3.35
N ILE A 252 -9.51 0.80 -2.60
CA ILE A 252 -9.73 1.44 -1.29
C ILE A 252 -9.30 2.90 -1.26
N ALA A 253 -9.02 3.51 -2.40
CA ALA A 253 -8.61 4.91 -2.45
C ALA A 253 -9.71 5.86 -1.92
N TRP A 254 -9.30 6.99 -1.37
CA TRP A 254 -10.18 8.07 -0.95
C TRP A 254 -10.04 9.24 -1.93
N ASP A 255 -11.17 9.73 -2.40
CA ASP A 255 -11.26 10.88 -3.29
C ASP A 255 -12.31 11.85 -2.76
N PRO A 256 -11.99 13.12 -2.53
CA PRO A 256 -12.94 14.09 -1.99
C PRO A 256 -14.18 14.29 -2.88
N GLU A 257 -14.09 13.98 -4.18
CA GLU A 257 -15.19 14.16 -5.14
C GLU A 257 -16.06 12.91 -5.30
N ASN A 258 -15.50 11.71 -5.00
CA ASN A 258 -16.15 10.42 -5.25
C ASN A 258 -16.25 9.56 -3.98
N THR A 259 -16.56 10.14 -2.81
CA THR A 259 -16.64 9.37 -1.56
C THR A 259 -17.82 9.80 -0.70
N THR A 260 -18.30 8.87 0.13
CA THR A 260 -19.24 9.15 1.22
C THR A 260 -18.50 9.40 2.56
N GLU A 261 -17.19 9.11 2.62
CA GLU A 261 -16.38 9.33 3.81
C GLU A 261 -16.02 10.82 3.97
N LYS A 262 -16.34 11.40 5.11
CA LYS A 262 -15.97 12.77 5.43
C LYS A 262 -14.46 12.93 5.56
N LYS A 263 -13.91 14.08 5.18
CA LYS A 263 -12.47 14.39 5.28
C LYS A 263 -11.91 14.19 6.70
N THR A 264 -12.73 14.40 7.73
CA THR A 264 -12.34 14.29 9.15
C THR A 264 -12.74 12.96 9.79
N GLU A 265 -13.43 12.07 9.05
CA GLU A 265 -14.00 10.82 9.55
C GLU A 265 -13.72 9.65 8.61
N LYS A 266 -12.48 9.58 8.09
CA LYS A 266 -12.08 8.51 7.19
C LYS A 266 -11.92 7.17 7.94
N VAL A 267 -12.12 6.06 7.22
CA VAL A 267 -11.86 4.72 7.74
C VAL A 267 -10.38 4.56 8.05
N THR A 268 -10.04 4.02 9.21
CA THR A 268 -8.64 3.79 9.63
C THR A 268 -8.15 2.37 9.37
N ASP A 269 -9.04 1.40 9.24
CA ASP A 269 -8.68 0.03 8.84
C ASP A 269 -8.51 -0.05 7.32
N VAL A 270 -7.45 0.55 6.81
CA VAL A 270 -7.10 0.62 5.39
C VAL A 270 -5.63 0.27 5.19
N GLY A 271 -5.33 -0.26 4.03
CA GLY A 271 -3.98 -0.59 3.59
C GLY A 271 -3.41 -1.88 4.19
N THR A 272 -2.36 -2.35 3.56
CA THR A 272 -1.63 -3.56 3.94
C THR A 272 -0.82 -3.32 5.21
N THR A 273 -0.94 -4.19 6.21
CA THR A 273 -0.49 -3.98 7.59
C THR A 273 0.92 -3.41 7.70
N CYS A 274 1.92 -4.03 7.06
CA CYS A 274 3.33 -3.62 7.21
C CYS A 274 3.66 -2.25 6.60
N TYR A 275 2.76 -1.67 5.81
CA TYR A 275 2.90 -0.34 5.19
C TYR A 275 2.03 0.73 5.85
N ARG A 276 1.25 0.37 6.88
CA ARG A 276 0.37 1.31 7.60
C ARG A 276 1.18 2.30 8.41
N PRO A 277 0.90 3.61 8.34
CA PRO A 277 1.57 4.61 9.15
C PRO A 277 1.02 4.66 10.57
N PRO A 278 1.81 5.19 11.53
CA PRO A 278 1.43 5.22 12.93
C PRO A 278 0.14 6.02 13.18
N GLU A 279 -0.13 7.08 12.42
CA GLU A 279 -1.33 7.90 12.67
C GLU A 279 -2.65 7.14 12.52
N ILE A 280 -2.76 6.19 11.58
CA ILE A 280 -3.99 5.40 11.47
C ILE A 280 -4.04 4.28 12.50
N LEU A 281 -2.89 3.73 12.92
CA LEU A 281 -2.81 2.74 14.00
C LEU A 281 -3.26 3.35 15.34
N PHE A 282 -3.03 4.66 15.54
CA PHE A 282 -3.51 5.42 16.69
C PHE A 282 -4.86 6.10 16.46
N GLY A 283 -5.60 5.72 15.41
CA GLY A 283 -7.00 6.09 15.21
C GLY A 283 -7.23 7.51 14.66
N ASN A 284 -6.22 8.16 14.06
CA ASN A 284 -6.42 9.44 13.39
C ASN A 284 -7.27 9.26 12.13
N LYS A 285 -8.52 9.69 12.18
CA LYS A 285 -9.46 9.66 11.06
C LYS A 285 -9.31 10.83 10.10
N SER A 286 -8.52 11.85 10.48
CA SER A 286 -8.27 13.04 9.66
C SER A 286 -6.95 12.97 8.89
N TYR A 287 -6.41 11.78 8.70
CA TYR A 287 -5.17 11.57 7.93
C TYR A 287 -5.28 12.15 6.51
N ASP A 288 -4.15 12.42 5.89
CA ASP A 288 -4.04 13.01 4.56
C ASP A 288 -3.16 12.16 3.61
N THR A 289 -2.70 12.75 2.53
CA THR A 289 -1.82 12.12 1.54
C THR A 289 -0.48 11.63 2.11
N SER A 290 -0.09 12.10 3.30
CA SER A 290 1.13 11.64 3.98
C SER A 290 1.10 10.15 4.33
N LEU A 291 -0.10 9.55 4.42
CA LEU A 291 -0.28 8.11 4.55
C LEU A 291 0.41 7.34 3.42
N ASP A 292 0.20 7.77 2.18
CA ASP A 292 0.82 7.14 1.01
C ASP A 292 2.34 7.37 0.98
N LEU A 293 2.81 8.53 1.46
CA LEU A 293 4.24 8.84 1.52
C LEU A 293 4.98 7.97 2.55
N TRP A 294 4.34 7.66 3.69
CA TRP A 294 4.88 6.68 4.63
C TRP A 294 5.01 5.30 3.99
N ALA A 295 3.95 4.83 3.34
CA ALA A 295 3.94 3.55 2.66
C ALA A 295 5.00 3.49 1.54
N ALA A 296 5.14 4.56 0.74
CA ALA A 296 6.20 4.69 -0.27
C ALA A 296 7.60 4.68 0.37
N GLY A 297 7.77 5.27 1.55
CA GLY A 297 9.01 5.17 2.33
C GLY A 297 9.34 3.73 2.72
N CYS A 298 8.34 2.93 3.12
CA CYS A 298 8.51 1.51 3.38
C CYS A 298 8.92 0.74 2.11
N VAL A 299 8.30 1.05 0.95
CA VAL A 299 8.69 0.46 -0.35
C VAL A 299 10.15 0.79 -0.70
N VAL A 300 10.60 2.03 -0.47
CA VAL A 300 12.01 2.42 -0.69
C VAL A 300 12.93 1.63 0.22
N ALA A 301 12.60 1.49 1.52
CA ALA A 301 13.41 0.74 2.46
C ALA A 301 13.55 -0.73 2.04
N GLU A 302 12.45 -1.35 1.61
CA GLU A 302 12.43 -2.71 1.09
C GLU A 302 13.26 -2.85 -0.20
N ALA A 303 13.16 -1.87 -1.09
CA ALA A 303 13.93 -1.83 -2.33
C ALA A 303 15.45 -1.74 -2.11
N VAL A 304 15.91 -1.07 -1.04
CA VAL A 304 17.33 -0.95 -0.70
C VAL A 304 17.85 -2.08 0.19
N ASP A 305 16.98 -2.81 0.86
CA ASP A 305 17.39 -4.01 1.61
C ASP A 305 17.89 -5.10 0.67
N LYS A 306 18.99 -5.75 1.02
CA LYS A 306 19.63 -6.79 0.18
C LYS A 306 18.76 -8.03 -0.03
N ARG A 307 17.83 -8.28 0.87
CA ARG A 307 16.91 -9.43 0.83
C ARG A 307 15.50 -9.01 0.49
N HIS A 308 15.30 -7.71 0.20
CA HIS A 308 13.99 -7.10 -0.04
C HIS A 308 12.99 -7.43 1.08
N LYS A 309 13.44 -7.31 2.33
CA LYS A 309 12.56 -7.48 3.50
C LYS A 309 11.79 -6.20 3.76
N GLN A 310 10.55 -6.36 4.16
CA GLN A 310 9.72 -5.28 4.67
C GLN A 310 10.41 -4.58 5.83
N LEU A 311 10.33 -3.26 5.86
CA LEU A 311 10.96 -2.42 6.88
C LEU A 311 10.44 -2.73 8.28
N PHE A 312 9.13 -2.97 8.39
CA PHE A 312 8.46 -3.26 9.65
C PHE A 312 7.80 -4.63 9.60
N ASP A 313 7.82 -5.32 10.74
CA ASP A 313 7.26 -6.66 10.90
C ASP A 313 6.01 -6.61 11.79
N ALA A 314 4.90 -7.09 11.26
CA ALA A 314 3.64 -7.23 11.99
C ALA A 314 3.47 -8.62 12.61
N GLY A 315 4.50 -9.47 12.55
CA GLY A 315 4.46 -10.86 12.96
C GLY A 315 3.56 -11.74 12.08
N PRO A 316 3.52 -13.04 12.32
CA PRO A 316 2.85 -14.01 11.44
C PRO A 316 1.31 -13.84 11.42
N LEU A 317 0.73 -13.15 12.38
CA LEU A 317 -0.70 -12.88 12.48
C LEU A 317 -1.10 -11.48 11.99
N GLY A 318 -0.17 -10.66 11.51
CA GLY A 318 -0.44 -9.29 11.05
C GLY A 318 -0.92 -8.38 12.19
N SER A 319 -0.34 -8.49 13.38
CA SER A 319 -0.75 -7.75 14.57
C SER A 319 -0.33 -6.27 14.49
N GLU A 320 -1.28 -5.36 14.71
CA GLU A 320 -0.98 -3.91 14.79
C GLU A 320 -0.04 -3.59 15.95
N LEU A 321 -0.15 -4.29 17.07
CA LEU A 321 0.76 -4.10 18.21
C LEU A 321 2.18 -4.55 17.87
N ALA A 322 2.35 -5.70 17.20
CA ALA A 322 3.65 -6.13 16.72
C ALA A 322 4.24 -5.15 15.71
N LEU A 323 3.41 -4.58 14.84
CA LEU A 323 3.82 -3.54 13.90
C LEU A 323 4.31 -2.28 14.62
N ILE A 324 3.56 -1.77 15.60
CA ILE A 324 3.94 -0.60 16.41
C ILE A 324 5.27 -0.89 17.15
N HIS A 325 5.40 -2.09 17.74
CA HIS A 325 6.65 -2.51 18.39
C HIS A 325 7.83 -2.50 17.40
N SER A 326 7.64 -3.08 16.21
CA SER A 326 8.66 -3.08 15.15
C SER A 326 9.04 -1.66 14.72
N MET A 327 8.07 -0.74 14.58
CA MET A 327 8.33 0.66 14.28
C MET A 327 9.18 1.32 15.37
N PHE A 328 8.82 1.14 16.63
CA PHE A 328 9.53 1.75 17.76
C PHE A 328 10.94 1.17 17.95
N THR A 329 11.10 -0.13 17.68
CA THR A 329 12.42 -0.78 17.70
C THR A 329 13.32 -0.25 16.58
N THR A 330 12.74 -0.02 15.39
CA THR A 330 13.51 0.41 14.21
C THR A 330 13.80 1.90 14.22
N LEU A 331 12.82 2.72 14.61
CA LEU A 331 12.87 4.18 14.49
C LEU A 331 13.06 4.90 15.83
N GLY A 332 13.00 4.20 16.95
CA GLY A 332 12.94 4.75 18.28
C GLY A 332 11.51 5.11 18.71
N THR A 333 11.25 5.05 20.01
CA THR A 333 9.94 5.45 20.56
C THR A 333 9.78 6.97 20.46
N PRO A 334 8.69 7.47 19.91
CA PRO A 334 8.44 8.89 19.79
C PRO A 334 8.18 9.52 21.18
N ASN A 335 8.58 10.77 21.32
CA ASN A 335 8.25 11.62 22.46
C ASN A 335 7.61 12.94 21.96
N THR A 336 7.22 13.81 22.89
CA THR A 336 6.58 15.08 22.56
C THR A 336 7.45 16.03 21.72
N GLU A 337 8.77 15.88 21.77
CA GLU A 337 9.69 16.66 20.94
C GLU A 337 9.84 16.05 19.55
N SER A 338 9.91 14.72 19.47
CA SER A 338 10.09 14.00 18.20
C SER A 338 8.78 13.88 17.41
N TRP A 339 7.65 13.89 18.09
CA TRP A 339 6.31 13.82 17.46
C TRP A 339 5.33 14.79 18.17
N PRO A 340 5.42 16.10 17.92
CA PRO A 340 4.63 17.12 18.60
C PRO A 340 3.12 17.00 18.45
N VAL A 341 2.63 16.28 17.41
CA VAL A 341 1.20 16.07 17.14
C VAL A 341 0.66 14.74 17.70
N CYS A 342 1.40 14.05 18.54
CA CYS A 342 0.94 12.83 19.21
C CYS A 342 -0.13 13.06 20.31
N HIS A 343 -0.87 14.18 20.24
CA HIS A 343 -1.99 14.52 21.13
C HIS A 343 -3.28 13.73 20.86
N PHE A 344 -3.21 12.64 20.10
CA PHE A 344 -4.37 11.75 19.98
C PHE A 344 -4.66 11.11 21.33
N SER A 345 -5.91 11.18 21.77
CA SER A 345 -6.36 10.77 23.11
C SER A 345 -5.87 9.39 23.55
N HIS A 346 -5.65 8.48 22.63
CA HIS A 346 -5.17 7.13 22.94
C HIS A 346 -3.65 7.06 23.16
N PHE A 347 -2.85 7.91 22.51
CA PHE A 347 -1.41 7.91 22.71
C PHE A 347 -1.02 8.61 24.02
N SER A 348 -1.71 9.71 24.35
CA SER A 348 -1.54 10.40 25.66
C SER A 348 -1.92 9.48 26.81
N ASP A 349 -2.97 8.67 26.67
CA ASP A 349 -3.37 7.69 27.68
C ASP A 349 -2.33 6.57 27.84
N MET A 350 -1.71 6.11 26.76
CA MET A 350 -0.61 5.14 26.81
C MET A 350 0.65 5.72 27.47
N LEU A 351 1.01 6.97 27.17
CA LEU A 351 2.15 7.66 27.81
C LEU A 351 1.92 7.90 29.30
N LEU A 352 0.69 8.25 29.71
CA LEU A 352 0.32 8.45 31.11
C LEU A 352 0.33 7.15 31.91
N TYR A 353 -0.05 6.02 31.28
CA TYR A 353 -0.02 4.70 31.93
C TYR A 353 1.41 4.23 32.26
N SER A 354 2.39 4.59 31.43
CA SER A 354 3.79 4.24 31.63
C SER A 354 4.45 5.09 32.71
N SER A 355 4.11 6.39 32.79
CA SER A 355 4.66 7.30 33.82
C SER A 355 4.09 7.06 35.22
N ALA A 356 2.94 6.40 35.33
CA ALA A 356 2.29 6.07 36.60
C ALA A 356 2.81 4.77 37.25
N ASN A 357 3.59 3.97 36.51
CA ASN A 357 4.12 2.68 36.97
C ASN A 357 5.66 2.64 37.07
N MET A 358 6.34 3.79 37.00
CA MET A 358 7.72 4.00 37.44
C MET A 358 7.75 4.66 38.82
#